data_721cf429b407a9e90fe6b31214cda585
#
_entry.id   721cf429b407a9e90fe6b31214cda585
#
_cell.length_a   1.000
_cell.length_b   1.000
_cell.length_c   1.000
_cell.angle_alpha   90.00
_cell.angle_beta   90.00
_cell.angle_gamma   90.00
#
_symmetry.space_group_name_H-M   'P 1'
#
loop_
_entity.id
_entity.type
_entity.pdbx_description
1 polymer ?
#
loop_
_entity_poly.entity_id
_entity_poly.type
_entity_poly.pdbx_seq_one_letter_code
_entity_poly.pdbx_strand_id
1 'polypeptide(L)'
;MGELKYRRAFDALKSEILSGKYTYRKSFPSLVATCARFKISRLTAVKAFDKLKEEGLISTRVGAGTFVTKGAKSRFIGLVVPGISYSSEFFQPIIAELVRLARNCDYTIVMDGVWSPKSDDNGREAIEVAARLIKRRVAGVIYQPLEYSENSESINRRILSAFSRAGIPVVLLDGDIVPSPMRSDYDLVSIDNVSAGEALATHLMARGARSIRFLMRANWVENVKNRARGVRNEVLAKGLRWSSKSVVMADPADTSAVAKLMKSSPCPDAFVCENDVIAAGLMKTLGSLGYKVPDDVLIAGFDDVRVAQLSSPGITTIHQPCAGIARAAFDRLVARMSDRTIMPAHILLPSKLVVRGSTDRLRSTRKSTSIRHASMRSTKGK
;
A
#
# COMPACT_ATOMS: atom_id res chain seq x y z
N MET A 1 -41.31 21.50 -0.54
CA MET A 1 -40.87 21.43 -1.97
C MET A 1 -39.74 22.40 -2.33
N GLY A 2 -39.73 23.63 -1.86
CA GLY A 2 -38.67 24.62 -2.16
C GLY A 2 -37.29 24.29 -1.57
N GLU A 3 -37.25 23.70 -0.41
CA GLU A 3 -36.00 23.36 0.32
C GLU A 3 -35.19 22.24 -0.37
N LEU A 4 -35.87 21.24 -0.93
CA LEU A 4 -35.21 20.17 -1.70
C LEU A 4 -34.59 20.70 -3.00
N LYS A 5 -35.28 21.63 -3.70
CA LYS A 5 -34.78 22.20 -4.96
C LYS A 5 -33.58 23.13 -4.75
N TYR A 6 -33.58 23.91 -3.68
CA TYR A 6 -32.45 24.74 -3.29
C TYR A 6 -31.22 23.89 -2.97
N ARG A 7 -31.35 22.88 -2.09
CA ARG A 7 -30.24 21.97 -1.74
C ARG A 7 -29.65 21.30 -2.97
N ARG A 8 -30.48 20.76 -3.85
CA ARG A 8 -30.03 20.14 -5.09
C ARG A 8 -29.19 21.08 -5.98
N ALA A 9 -29.60 22.32 -6.12
CA ALA A 9 -28.86 23.32 -6.91
C ALA A 9 -27.57 23.73 -6.22
N PHE A 10 -27.61 23.96 -4.90
CA PHE A 10 -26.47 24.29 -4.08
C PHE A 10 -25.40 23.17 -4.12
N ASP A 11 -25.78 21.92 -3.83
CA ASP A 11 -24.86 20.77 -3.78
C ASP A 11 -24.21 20.51 -5.14
N ALA A 12 -24.98 20.60 -6.23
CA ALA A 12 -24.47 20.45 -7.58
C ALA A 12 -23.46 21.55 -7.94
N LEU A 13 -23.77 22.82 -7.67
CA LEU A 13 -22.87 23.95 -7.94
C LEU A 13 -21.62 23.91 -7.05
N LYS A 14 -21.78 23.55 -5.78
CA LYS A 14 -20.67 23.35 -4.84
C LYS A 14 -19.75 22.25 -5.34
N SER A 15 -20.31 21.09 -5.72
CA SER A 15 -19.54 19.97 -6.29
C SER A 15 -18.78 20.38 -7.55
N GLU A 16 -19.41 21.17 -8.44
CA GLU A 16 -18.78 21.66 -9.66
C GLU A 16 -17.66 22.68 -9.41
N ILE A 17 -17.79 23.53 -8.38
CA ILE A 17 -16.70 24.43 -7.93
C ILE A 17 -15.55 23.60 -7.38
N LEU A 18 -15.84 22.68 -6.47
CA LEU A 18 -14.84 21.86 -5.80
C LEU A 18 -14.13 20.89 -6.76
N SER A 19 -14.85 20.40 -7.80
CA SER A 19 -14.26 19.59 -8.88
C SER A 19 -13.44 20.41 -9.88
N GLY A 20 -13.42 21.75 -9.73
CA GLY A 20 -12.65 22.65 -10.59
C GLY A 20 -13.28 22.91 -11.96
N LYS A 21 -14.55 22.58 -12.17
CA LYS A 21 -15.30 22.95 -13.40
C LYS A 21 -15.32 24.46 -13.59
N TYR A 22 -15.42 25.20 -12.50
CA TYR A 22 -15.33 26.67 -12.48
C TYR A 22 -14.03 27.08 -11.79
N THR A 23 -13.20 27.85 -12.46
CA THR A 23 -11.89 28.28 -11.96
C THR A 23 -11.90 29.74 -11.54
N TYR A 24 -10.97 30.11 -10.64
CA TYR A 24 -10.72 31.49 -10.28
C TYR A 24 -10.58 32.37 -11.53
N ARG A 25 -11.33 33.50 -11.58
CA ARG A 25 -11.45 34.45 -12.71
C ARG A 25 -12.22 33.95 -13.93
N LYS A 26 -12.68 32.70 -14.02
CA LYS A 26 -13.65 32.32 -15.02
C LYS A 26 -15.07 32.63 -14.53
N SER A 27 -15.96 33.06 -15.43
CA SER A 27 -17.35 33.39 -15.08
C SER A 27 -18.06 32.17 -14.49
N PHE A 28 -18.60 32.33 -13.30
CA PHE A 28 -19.54 31.40 -12.70
C PHE A 28 -20.90 31.57 -13.38
N PRO A 29 -21.72 30.52 -13.49
CA PRO A 29 -23.04 30.64 -14.10
C PRO A 29 -23.84 31.80 -13.51
N SER A 30 -24.52 32.56 -14.36
CA SER A 30 -25.41 33.63 -13.90
C SER A 30 -26.63 33.05 -13.16
N LEU A 31 -27.30 33.88 -12.35
CA LEU A 31 -28.55 33.48 -11.70
C LEU A 31 -29.57 32.99 -12.73
N VAL A 32 -29.66 33.67 -13.90
CA VAL A 32 -30.58 33.31 -14.98
C VAL A 32 -30.25 31.94 -15.55
N ALA A 33 -28.98 31.71 -15.86
CA ALA A 33 -28.51 30.41 -16.36
C ALA A 33 -28.74 29.28 -15.32
N THR A 34 -28.57 29.59 -14.05
CA THR A 34 -28.79 28.62 -12.93
C THR A 34 -30.29 28.31 -12.80
N CYS A 35 -31.19 29.33 -12.90
CA CYS A 35 -32.62 29.11 -12.88
C CYS A 35 -33.07 28.19 -14.04
N ALA A 36 -32.60 28.46 -15.24
CA ALA A 36 -32.92 27.67 -16.43
C ALA A 36 -32.39 26.19 -16.28
N ARG A 37 -31.16 26.02 -15.86
CA ARG A 37 -30.54 24.72 -15.74
C ARG A 37 -31.20 23.81 -14.70
N PHE A 38 -31.50 24.33 -13.51
CA PHE A 38 -32.08 23.56 -12.41
C PHE A 38 -33.61 23.63 -12.35
N LYS A 39 -34.23 24.36 -13.26
CA LYS A 39 -35.70 24.61 -13.29
C LYS A 39 -36.20 25.08 -11.92
N ILE A 40 -35.58 26.13 -11.38
CA ILE A 40 -35.86 26.72 -10.08
C ILE A 40 -36.21 28.23 -10.22
N SER A 41 -36.94 28.76 -9.24
CA SER A 41 -37.23 30.18 -9.17
C SER A 41 -35.97 31.00 -8.89
N ARG A 42 -35.98 32.29 -9.26
CA ARG A 42 -34.90 33.23 -8.97
C ARG A 42 -34.58 33.29 -7.48
N LEU A 43 -35.59 33.28 -6.61
CA LEU A 43 -35.42 33.31 -5.17
C LEU A 43 -34.69 32.07 -4.65
N THR A 44 -35.00 30.90 -5.22
CA THR A 44 -34.34 29.63 -4.89
C THR A 44 -32.86 29.63 -5.35
N ALA A 45 -32.57 30.19 -6.52
CA ALA A 45 -31.20 30.34 -7.02
C ALA A 45 -30.39 31.32 -6.16
N VAL A 46 -31.01 32.46 -5.74
CA VAL A 46 -30.37 33.44 -4.84
C VAL A 46 -29.97 32.77 -3.53
N LYS A 47 -30.87 32.01 -2.88
CA LYS A 47 -30.55 31.27 -1.65
C LYS A 47 -29.37 30.33 -1.83
N ALA A 48 -29.27 29.61 -2.97
CA ALA A 48 -28.14 28.74 -3.27
C ALA A 48 -26.83 29.54 -3.42
N PHE A 49 -26.90 30.70 -4.10
CA PHE A 49 -25.75 31.59 -4.26
C PHE A 49 -25.29 32.21 -2.93
N ASP A 50 -26.22 32.64 -2.10
CA ASP A 50 -25.88 33.22 -0.78
C ASP A 50 -25.20 32.17 0.10
N LYS A 51 -25.66 30.92 0.07
CA LYS A 51 -25.03 29.84 0.77
C LYS A 51 -23.62 29.53 0.25
N LEU A 52 -23.43 29.59 -1.08
CA LEU A 52 -22.08 29.45 -1.68
C LEU A 52 -21.16 30.61 -1.30
N LYS A 53 -21.70 31.85 -1.13
CA LYS A 53 -20.95 33.01 -0.64
C LYS A 53 -20.59 32.86 0.85
N GLU A 54 -21.54 32.44 1.69
CA GLU A 54 -21.32 32.16 3.13
C GLU A 54 -20.19 31.13 3.31
N GLU A 55 -20.15 30.09 2.44
CA GLU A 55 -19.06 29.13 2.43
C GLU A 55 -17.76 29.63 1.78
N GLY A 56 -17.73 30.89 1.34
CA GLY A 56 -16.55 31.49 0.71
C GLY A 56 -16.18 30.92 -0.66
N LEU A 57 -17.08 30.18 -1.30
CA LEU A 57 -16.83 29.49 -2.58
C LEU A 57 -16.95 30.43 -3.78
N ILE A 58 -17.84 31.42 -3.70
CA ILE A 58 -18.05 32.43 -4.76
C ILE A 58 -18.05 33.84 -4.18
N SER A 59 -17.75 34.83 -5.02
CA SER A 59 -17.90 36.25 -4.74
C SER A 59 -18.56 36.94 -5.90
N THR A 60 -19.43 37.93 -5.61
CA THR A 60 -20.11 38.71 -6.63
C THR A 60 -19.51 40.11 -6.71
N ARG A 61 -19.21 40.58 -7.93
CA ARG A 61 -18.79 41.94 -8.19
C ARG A 61 -19.90 42.64 -8.98
N VAL A 62 -20.35 43.77 -8.46
CA VAL A 62 -21.39 44.56 -9.11
C VAL A 62 -20.94 44.93 -10.53
N GLY A 63 -21.77 44.68 -11.53
CA GLY A 63 -21.48 44.96 -12.94
C GLY A 63 -20.55 43.93 -13.63
N ALA A 64 -19.83 43.07 -12.89
CA ALA A 64 -18.87 42.12 -13.44
C ALA A 64 -19.28 40.65 -13.33
N GLY A 65 -20.32 40.35 -12.50
CA GLY A 65 -20.83 39.00 -12.34
C GLY A 65 -20.35 38.27 -11.09
N THR A 66 -20.58 36.97 -11.06
CA THR A 66 -20.17 36.06 -9.96
C THR A 66 -18.96 35.24 -10.37
N PHE A 67 -18.02 35.12 -9.47
CA PHE A 67 -16.74 34.45 -9.70
C PHE A 67 -16.43 33.46 -8.54
N VAL A 68 -15.78 32.38 -8.87
CA VAL A 68 -15.23 31.48 -7.84
C VAL A 68 -14.09 32.19 -7.10
N THR A 69 -14.08 32.12 -5.78
CA THR A 69 -13.08 32.77 -4.94
C THR A 69 -11.70 32.11 -5.08
N LYS A 70 -10.63 32.86 -4.82
CA LYS A 70 -9.24 32.37 -4.86
C LYS A 70 -8.99 31.25 -3.82
N GLY A 71 -9.86 31.12 -2.81
CA GLY A 71 -9.71 30.19 -1.70
C GLY A 71 -10.65 28.97 -1.76
N ALA A 72 -11.43 28.80 -2.83
CA ALA A 72 -12.25 27.60 -2.99
C ALA A 72 -11.31 26.39 -3.20
N LYS A 73 -10.93 25.77 -2.10
CA LYS A 73 -10.07 24.57 -2.10
C LYS A 73 -10.90 23.36 -2.52
N SER A 74 -10.34 22.55 -3.38
CA SER A 74 -10.89 21.22 -3.68
C SER A 74 -11.05 20.44 -2.39
N ARG A 75 -12.15 19.70 -2.26
CA ARG A 75 -12.39 18.77 -1.14
C ARG A 75 -12.13 17.30 -1.53
N PHE A 76 -11.53 17.08 -2.69
CA PHE A 76 -11.13 15.75 -3.12
C PHE A 76 -9.68 15.46 -2.79
N ILE A 77 -9.43 14.30 -2.20
CA ILE A 77 -8.09 13.73 -2.01
C ILE A 77 -7.99 12.54 -2.95
N GLY A 78 -6.98 12.54 -3.81
CA GLY A 78 -6.67 11.42 -4.68
C GLY A 78 -6.01 10.29 -3.90
N LEU A 79 -6.42 9.06 -4.15
CA LEU A 79 -5.76 7.87 -3.67
C LEU A 79 -5.32 7.04 -4.87
N VAL A 80 -4.01 6.79 -4.96
CA VAL A 80 -3.40 5.98 -6.01
C VAL A 80 -2.72 4.79 -5.33
N VAL A 81 -3.36 3.64 -5.42
CA VAL A 81 -2.89 2.36 -4.86
C VAL A 81 -3.07 1.26 -5.90
N PRO A 82 -2.33 0.14 -5.79
CA PRO A 82 -2.50 -0.98 -6.71
C PRO A 82 -3.94 -1.51 -6.71
N GLY A 83 -4.32 -2.10 -7.83
CA GLY A 83 -5.65 -2.67 -8.02
C GLY A 83 -6.00 -3.76 -7.03
N ILE A 84 -7.28 -3.81 -6.71
CA ILE A 84 -7.91 -4.59 -5.63
C ILE A 84 -7.66 -6.11 -5.72
N SER A 85 -7.08 -6.64 -6.80
CA SER A 85 -7.08 -8.07 -7.06
C SER A 85 -5.92 -8.91 -6.50
N TYR A 86 -4.81 -8.33 -6.05
CA TYR A 86 -3.63 -9.13 -5.66
C TYR A 86 -2.86 -8.75 -4.41
N SER A 87 -2.94 -7.51 -3.95
CA SER A 87 -2.33 -7.06 -2.69
C SER A 87 -3.35 -6.36 -1.79
N SER A 88 -4.63 -6.58 -2.08
CA SER A 88 -5.73 -5.76 -1.60
C SER A 88 -6.06 -5.96 -0.14
N GLU A 89 -5.78 -7.13 0.44
CA GLU A 89 -6.13 -7.37 1.84
C GLU A 89 -5.37 -6.42 2.78
N PHE A 90 -4.11 -6.10 2.46
CA PHE A 90 -3.32 -5.12 3.21
C PHE A 90 -3.85 -3.69 3.04
N PHE A 91 -4.23 -3.28 1.81
CA PHE A 91 -4.69 -1.91 1.54
C PHE A 91 -6.14 -1.65 1.95
N GLN A 92 -6.99 -2.67 2.00
CA GLN A 92 -8.42 -2.50 2.35
C GLN A 92 -8.64 -1.76 3.69
N PRO A 93 -8.03 -2.16 4.83
CA PRO A 93 -8.19 -1.44 6.08
C PRO A 93 -7.60 -0.03 6.05
N ILE A 94 -6.53 0.21 5.29
CA ILE A 94 -5.96 1.55 5.08
C ILE A 94 -6.96 2.43 4.34
N ILE A 95 -7.54 1.95 3.23
CA ILE A 95 -8.54 2.67 2.43
C ILE A 95 -9.77 2.98 3.27
N ALA A 96 -10.28 2.01 4.02
CA ALA A 96 -11.46 2.20 4.88
C ALA A 96 -11.22 3.30 5.92
N GLU A 97 -10.06 3.30 6.57
CA GLU A 97 -9.71 4.33 7.55
C GLU A 97 -9.49 5.70 6.90
N LEU A 98 -8.83 5.78 5.74
CA LEU A 98 -8.68 7.03 4.98
C LEU A 98 -10.03 7.64 4.61
N VAL A 99 -10.98 6.83 4.15
CA VAL A 99 -12.35 7.29 3.84
C VAL A 99 -13.05 7.83 5.09
N ARG A 100 -12.90 7.16 6.23
CA ARG A 100 -13.46 7.60 7.52
C ARG A 100 -12.85 8.93 7.96
N LEU A 101 -11.52 9.06 7.90
CA LEU A 101 -10.80 10.29 8.27
C LEU A 101 -11.16 11.46 7.37
N ALA A 102 -11.19 11.23 6.06
CA ALA A 102 -11.54 12.23 5.07
C ALA A 102 -12.95 12.79 5.32
N ARG A 103 -13.94 11.90 5.56
CA ARG A 103 -15.32 12.31 5.87
C ARG A 103 -15.39 13.23 7.09
N ASN A 104 -14.62 12.94 8.14
CA ASN A 104 -14.61 13.75 9.37
C ASN A 104 -14.03 15.16 9.17
N CYS A 105 -13.25 15.36 8.10
CA CYS A 105 -12.63 16.64 7.74
C CYS A 105 -13.24 17.26 6.47
N ASP A 106 -14.45 16.84 6.08
CA ASP A 106 -15.16 17.30 4.86
C ASP A 106 -14.37 17.07 3.57
N TYR A 107 -13.52 16.06 3.52
CA TYR A 107 -12.87 15.58 2.30
C TYR A 107 -13.57 14.34 1.75
N THR A 108 -13.39 14.10 0.46
CA THR A 108 -13.83 12.88 -0.23
C THR A 108 -12.61 12.21 -0.86
N ILE A 109 -12.41 10.93 -0.56
CA ILE A 109 -11.39 10.12 -1.24
C ILE A 109 -11.88 9.79 -2.65
N VAL A 110 -11.03 10.04 -3.64
CA VAL A 110 -11.28 9.71 -5.06
C VAL A 110 -10.24 8.72 -5.52
N MET A 111 -10.70 7.55 -5.91
CA MET A 111 -9.92 6.55 -6.64
C MET A 111 -10.39 6.58 -8.09
N ASP A 112 -9.59 7.15 -8.99
CA ASP A 112 -9.97 7.34 -10.40
C ASP A 112 -9.38 6.25 -11.28
N GLY A 113 -9.62 5.01 -10.90
CA GLY A 113 -9.09 3.81 -11.52
C GLY A 113 -8.17 3.03 -10.59
N VAL A 114 -7.89 1.82 -10.98
CA VAL A 114 -6.95 0.91 -10.33
C VAL A 114 -5.91 0.50 -11.36
N TRP A 115 -4.65 0.45 -10.99
CA TRP A 115 -3.61 -0.07 -11.87
C TRP A 115 -3.26 -1.53 -11.47
N SER A 116 -2.94 -2.36 -12.45
CA SER A 116 -2.54 -3.74 -12.20
C SER A 116 -1.01 -3.87 -12.21
N PRO A 117 -0.40 -4.45 -11.14
CA PRO A 117 1.03 -4.73 -11.14
C PRO A 117 1.47 -5.72 -12.24
N LYS A 118 0.51 -6.43 -12.83
CA LYS A 118 0.75 -7.46 -13.86
C LYS A 118 0.54 -6.95 -15.29
N SER A 119 0.12 -5.69 -15.47
CA SER A 119 -0.04 -5.17 -16.83
C SER A 119 1.33 -4.84 -17.42
N ASP A 120 1.62 -5.37 -18.60
CA ASP A 120 2.81 -5.04 -19.42
C ASP A 120 2.71 -3.63 -20.04
N ASP A 121 1.82 -2.78 -19.52
CA ASP A 121 1.51 -1.47 -20.10
C ASP A 121 2.52 -0.36 -19.74
N ASN A 122 3.67 -0.73 -19.17
CA ASN A 122 4.72 0.22 -18.75
C ASN A 122 4.20 1.37 -17.86
N GLY A 123 3.23 1.07 -16.98
CA GLY A 123 2.65 2.05 -16.04
C GLY A 123 1.74 3.08 -16.69
N ARG A 124 1.27 2.87 -17.93
CA ARG A 124 0.36 3.77 -18.63
C ARG A 124 -0.90 4.04 -17.80
N GLU A 125 -1.49 3.00 -17.26
CA GLU A 125 -2.70 3.08 -16.45
C GLU A 125 -2.51 3.99 -15.22
N ALA A 126 -1.39 3.85 -14.50
CA ALA A 126 -1.07 4.70 -13.34
C ALA A 126 -0.85 6.16 -13.76
N ILE A 127 -0.21 6.41 -14.90
CA ILE A 127 -0.03 7.76 -15.46
C ILE A 127 -1.38 8.38 -15.83
N GLU A 128 -2.30 7.61 -16.41
CA GLU A 128 -3.64 8.07 -16.75
C GLU A 128 -4.48 8.36 -15.51
N VAL A 129 -4.40 7.53 -14.46
CA VAL A 129 -5.02 7.80 -13.15
C VAL A 129 -4.52 9.13 -12.60
N ALA A 130 -3.20 9.36 -12.60
CA ALA A 130 -2.62 10.62 -12.14
C ALA A 130 -3.12 11.81 -12.97
N ALA A 131 -3.20 11.69 -14.30
CA ALA A 131 -3.72 12.74 -15.18
C ALA A 131 -5.20 13.06 -14.90
N ARG A 132 -6.02 12.05 -14.63
CA ARG A 132 -7.43 12.23 -14.26
C ARG A 132 -7.58 12.95 -12.92
N LEU A 133 -6.76 12.59 -11.91
CA LEU A 133 -6.74 13.26 -10.60
C LEU A 133 -6.31 14.74 -10.72
N ILE A 134 -5.29 15.03 -11.55
CA ILE A 134 -4.86 16.40 -11.86
C ILE A 134 -6.00 17.19 -12.52
N LYS A 135 -6.68 16.58 -13.51
CA LYS A 135 -7.85 17.20 -14.18
C LYS A 135 -8.99 17.50 -13.20
N ARG A 136 -9.19 16.62 -12.20
CA ARG A 136 -10.16 16.83 -11.11
C ARG A 136 -9.71 17.86 -10.08
N ARG A 137 -8.46 18.33 -10.16
CA ARG A 137 -7.86 19.31 -9.22
C ARG A 137 -7.98 18.86 -7.77
N VAL A 138 -7.62 17.60 -7.48
CA VAL A 138 -7.61 17.11 -6.12
C VAL A 138 -6.74 17.99 -5.22
N ALA A 139 -7.10 18.14 -3.94
CA ALA A 139 -6.39 18.99 -2.98
C ALA A 139 -5.00 18.42 -2.62
N GLY A 140 -4.89 17.11 -2.67
CA GLY A 140 -3.66 16.36 -2.40
C GLY A 140 -3.81 14.90 -2.80
N VAL A 141 -2.73 14.15 -2.77
CA VAL A 141 -2.69 12.74 -3.19
C VAL A 141 -1.95 11.90 -2.15
N ILE A 142 -2.52 10.76 -1.79
CA ILE A 142 -1.82 9.67 -1.12
C ILE A 142 -1.47 8.66 -2.22
N TYR A 143 -0.19 8.37 -2.37
CA TYR A 143 0.35 7.63 -3.49
C TYR A 143 1.22 6.47 -3.02
N GLN A 144 0.83 5.24 -3.37
CA GLN A 144 1.76 4.12 -3.30
C GLN A 144 2.55 4.04 -4.60
N PRO A 145 3.88 4.13 -4.55
CA PRO A 145 4.71 3.99 -5.73
C PRO A 145 4.52 2.65 -6.45
N LEU A 146 4.67 2.66 -7.78
CA LEU A 146 4.73 1.42 -8.55
C LEU A 146 6.00 0.64 -8.19
N GLU A 147 5.89 -0.66 -8.03
CA GLU A 147 6.98 -1.46 -7.45
C GLU A 147 7.42 -2.64 -8.31
N TYR A 148 6.64 -3.08 -9.29
CA TYR A 148 6.83 -4.39 -9.94
C TYR A 148 7.28 -4.32 -11.41
N SER A 149 7.87 -3.21 -11.87
CA SER A 149 8.40 -3.11 -13.22
C SER A 149 9.82 -2.55 -13.23
N GLU A 150 10.64 -2.94 -14.22
CA GLU A 150 12.00 -2.43 -14.39
C GLU A 150 12.04 -0.90 -14.55
N ASN A 151 10.96 -0.32 -15.07
CA ASN A 151 10.81 1.11 -15.30
C ASN A 151 10.08 1.85 -14.16
N SER A 152 9.79 1.17 -13.05
CA SER A 152 8.96 1.74 -11.96
C SER A 152 9.51 3.07 -11.43
N GLU A 153 10.84 3.21 -11.26
CA GLU A 153 11.44 4.46 -10.80
C GLU A 153 11.16 5.62 -11.76
N SER A 154 11.36 5.44 -13.06
CA SER A 154 11.14 6.49 -14.07
C SER A 154 9.66 6.88 -14.16
N ILE A 155 8.76 5.91 -14.05
CA ILE A 155 7.31 6.13 -14.06
C ILE A 155 6.87 6.89 -12.81
N ASN A 156 7.32 6.46 -11.62
CA ASN A 156 7.03 7.14 -10.36
C ASN A 156 7.51 8.60 -10.40
N ARG A 157 8.74 8.86 -10.85
CA ARG A 157 9.26 10.21 -11.02
C ARG A 157 8.42 11.06 -11.98
N ARG A 158 7.95 10.47 -13.08
CA ARG A 158 7.08 11.16 -14.04
C ARG A 158 5.74 11.54 -13.42
N ILE A 159 5.09 10.63 -12.70
CA ILE A 159 3.81 10.86 -11.99
C ILE A 159 3.98 11.96 -10.95
N LEU A 160 4.99 11.85 -10.09
CA LEU A 160 5.24 12.82 -9.02
C LEU A 160 5.59 14.21 -9.57
N SER A 161 6.38 14.28 -10.65
CA SER A 161 6.66 15.55 -11.35
C SER A 161 5.40 16.18 -11.92
N ALA A 162 4.44 15.37 -12.42
CA ALA A 162 3.16 15.88 -12.91
C ALA A 162 2.32 16.49 -11.79
N PHE A 163 2.21 15.83 -10.63
CA PHE A 163 1.54 16.37 -9.44
C PHE A 163 2.24 17.66 -8.95
N SER A 164 3.57 17.66 -8.88
CA SER A 164 4.35 18.83 -8.46
C SER A 164 4.09 20.03 -9.36
N ARG A 165 4.15 19.86 -10.71
CA ARG A 165 3.83 20.93 -11.67
C ARG A 165 2.37 21.42 -11.56
N ALA A 166 1.44 20.54 -11.20
CA ALA A 166 0.06 20.92 -10.93
C ALA A 166 -0.13 21.59 -9.56
N GLY A 167 0.93 21.66 -8.76
CA GLY A 167 0.90 22.19 -7.41
C GLY A 167 0.06 21.32 -6.46
N ILE A 168 0.01 20.02 -6.65
CA ILE A 168 -0.73 19.05 -5.81
C ILE A 168 0.27 18.36 -4.88
N PRO A 169 0.14 18.51 -3.55
CA PRO A 169 1.01 17.82 -2.60
C PRO A 169 0.76 16.32 -2.60
N VAL A 170 1.83 15.55 -2.40
CA VAL A 170 1.79 14.09 -2.38
C VAL A 170 2.42 13.58 -1.08
N VAL A 171 1.81 12.56 -0.50
CA VAL A 171 2.39 11.72 0.56
C VAL A 171 2.53 10.31 0.02
N LEU A 172 3.74 9.76 0.08
CA LEU A 172 4.02 8.38 -0.29
C LEU A 172 3.51 7.42 0.78
N LEU A 173 2.96 6.30 0.34
CA LEU A 173 2.44 5.24 1.20
C LEU A 173 3.25 3.98 0.99
N ASP A 174 3.66 3.36 2.09
CA ASP A 174 4.34 2.07 2.17
C ASP A 174 5.78 2.08 1.62
N GLY A 175 6.04 2.56 0.41
CA GLY A 175 7.36 2.54 -0.25
C GLY A 175 7.88 3.92 -0.67
N ASP A 176 9.20 4.07 -0.70
CA ASP A 176 9.89 5.22 -1.32
C ASP A 176 10.11 4.96 -2.82
N ILE A 177 10.36 6.03 -3.56
CA ILE A 177 10.70 5.99 -5.00
C ILE A 177 12.21 5.88 -5.25
N VAL A 178 13.01 5.91 -4.20
CA VAL A 178 14.46 5.76 -4.25
C VAL A 178 14.91 4.59 -3.39
N PRO A 179 15.99 3.89 -3.77
CA PRO A 179 16.49 2.75 -2.99
C PRO A 179 17.14 3.22 -1.68
N SER A 180 16.92 2.45 -0.62
CA SER A 180 17.61 2.66 0.66
C SER A 180 19.14 2.50 0.49
N PRO A 181 19.99 3.34 1.13
CA PRO A 181 19.66 4.24 2.25
C PRO A 181 19.22 5.65 1.83
N MET A 182 19.14 5.95 0.53
CA MET A 182 18.65 7.23 0.06
C MET A 182 17.19 7.46 0.46
N ARG A 183 16.81 8.72 0.52
CA ARG A 183 15.44 9.16 0.80
C ARG A 183 15.03 10.21 -0.20
N SER A 184 13.77 10.13 -0.66
CA SER A 184 13.22 11.15 -1.53
C SER A 184 12.79 12.39 -0.76
N ASP A 185 12.58 13.50 -1.49
CA ASP A 185 12.05 14.76 -0.93
C ASP A 185 10.52 14.73 -0.74
N TYR A 186 9.93 13.55 -0.65
CA TYR A 186 8.51 13.37 -0.37
C TYR A 186 8.27 12.89 1.05
N ASP A 187 7.10 13.22 1.60
CA ASP A 187 6.65 12.58 2.81
C ASP A 187 6.38 11.10 2.54
N LEU A 188 6.85 10.25 3.43
CA LEU A 188 6.62 8.80 3.38
C LEU A 188 6.02 8.33 4.71
N VAL A 189 5.00 7.49 4.63
CA VAL A 189 4.46 6.77 5.79
C VAL A 189 4.53 5.27 5.52
N SER A 190 5.25 4.54 6.37
CA SER A 190 5.50 3.10 6.26
C SER A 190 5.69 2.48 7.64
N ILE A 191 6.07 1.20 7.69
CA ILE A 191 6.65 0.57 8.88
C ILE A 191 8.18 0.54 8.78
N ASP A 192 8.86 0.30 9.91
CA ASP A 192 10.27 -0.06 9.88
C ASP A 192 10.44 -1.51 9.39
N ASN A 193 10.59 -1.67 8.08
CA ASN A 193 10.73 -2.98 7.43
C ASN A 193 12.02 -3.70 7.82
N VAL A 194 13.09 -2.98 8.20
CA VAL A 194 14.34 -3.57 8.66
C VAL A 194 14.12 -4.18 10.04
N SER A 195 13.65 -3.41 11.01
CA SER A 195 13.35 -3.89 12.36
C SER A 195 12.33 -5.03 12.36
N ALA A 196 11.34 -4.99 11.45
CA ALA A 196 10.37 -6.07 11.29
C ALA A 196 11.03 -7.37 10.81
N GLY A 197 11.96 -7.28 9.87
CA GLY A 197 12.77 -8.43 9.42
C GLY A 197 13.66 -9.00 10.52
N GLU A 198 14.31 -8.14 11.31
CA GLU A 198 15.11 -8.51 12.47
C GLU A 198 14.28 -9.26 13.52
N ALA A 199 13.07 -8.75 13.83
CA ALA A 199 12.15 -9.38 14.78
C ALA A 199 11.75 -10.81 14.36
N LEU A 200 11.44 -11.03 13.07
CA LEU A 200 11.15 -12.37 12.55
C LEU A 200 12.36 -13.30 12.63
N ALA A 201 13.55 -12.82 12.25
CA ALA A 201 14.76 -13.63 12.31
C ALA A 201 15.09 -14.03 13.75
N THR A 202 15.01 -13.08 14.70
CA THR A 202 15.18 -13.33 16.15
C THR A 202 14.22 -14.41 16.62
N HIS A 203 12.94 -14.31 16.26
CA HIS A 203 11.93 -15.30 16.63
C HIS A 203 12.24 -16.69 16.06
N LEU A 204 12.54 -16.79 14.76
CA LEU A 204 12.85 -18.07 14.13
C LEU A 204 14.09 -18.74 14.74
N MET A 205 15.12 -17.96 15.03
CA MET A 205 16.33 -18.48 15.69
C MET A 205 16.06 -18.92 17.12
N ALA A 206 15.19 -18.23 17.85
CA ALA A 206 14.74 -18.68 19.18
C ALA A 206 13.94 -20.00 19.12
N ARG A 207 13.28 -20.29 17.99
CA ARG A 207 12.62 -21.57 17.68
C ARG A 207 13.59 -22.64 17.13
N GLY A 208 14.89 -22.35 17.10
CA GLY A 208 15.94 -23.28 16.73
C GLY A 208 16.36 -23.25 15.27
N ALA A 209 15.89 -22.30 14.48
CA ALA A 209 16.33 -22.13 13.08
C ALA A 209 17.84 -21.76 13.02
N ARG A 210 18.56 -22.40 12.11
CA ARG A 210 19.98 -22.15 11.82
C ARG A 210 20.26 -21.85 10.37
N SER A 211 19.38 -22.28 9.45
CA SER A 211 19.46 -22.07 8.01
C SER A 211 18.19 -21.38 7.54
N ILE A 212 18.19 -20.05 7.59
CA ILE A 212 17.03 -19.22 7.20
C ILE A 212 17.18 -18.80 5.76
N ARG A 213 16.10 -18.91 4.98
CA ARG A 213 15.96 -18.34 3.63
C ARG A 213 14.91 -17.24 3.62
N PHE A 214 15.14 -16.22 2.82
CA PHE A 214 14.14 -15.19 2.51
C PHE A 214 13.58 -15.48 1.12
N LEU A 215 12.27 -15.77 1.04
CA LEU A 215 11.58 -16.06 -0.22
C LEU A 215 10.82 -14.83 -0.69
N MET A 216 11.10 -14.42 -1.92
CA MET A 216 10.46 -13.28 -2.58
C MET A 216 10.18 -13.54 -4.05
N ARG A 217 9.33 -12.71 -4.67
CA ARG A 217 9.11 -12.73 -6.11
C ARG A 217 10.29 -12.12 -6.88
N ALA A 218 10.34 -12.36 -8.18
CA ALA A 218 11.45 -11.92 -9.03
C ALA A 218 11.60 -10.39 -9.10
N ASN A 219 10.51 -9.63 -8.98
CA ASN A 219 10.53 -8.17 -9.12
C ASN A 219 10.68 -7.50 -7.75
N TRP A 220 11.59 -6.50 -7.72
CA TRP A 220 12.13 -5.95 -6.47
C TRP A 220 11.28 -4.78 -5.96
N VAL A 221 10.68 -4.99 -4.80
CA VAL A 221 10.03 -3.94 -4.01
C VAL A 221 10.99 -3.51 -2.91
N GLU A 222 11.23 -2.22 -2.72
CA GLU A 222 12.22 -1.74 -1.74
C GLU A 222 11.87 -2.14 -0.30
N ASN A 223 10.60 -2.19 0.05
CA ASN A 223 10.15 -2.70 1.35
C ASN A 223 10.57 -4.15 1.58
N VAL A 224 10.40 -5.00 0.56
CA VAL A 224 10.77 -6.42 0.61
C VAL A 224 12.28 -6.57 0.75
N LYS A 225 13.08 -5.75 0.04
CA LYS A 225 14.54 -5.71 0.23
C LYS A 225 14.91 -5.31 1.66
N ASN A 226 14.22 -4.34 2.24
CA ASN A 226 14.46 -3.90 3.61
C ASN A 226 14.08 -4.99 4.62
N ARG A 227 12.98 -5.74 4.41
CA ARG A 227 12.63 -6.95 5.19
C ARG A 227 13.76 -7.97 5.12
N ALA A 228 14.25 -8.30 3.92
CA ALA A 228 15.36 -9.23 3.72
C ALA A 228 16.67 -8.73 4.36
N ARG A 229 16.93 -7.41 4.31
CA ARG A 229 18.09 -6.78 4.97
C ARG A 229 18.02 -6.95 6.47
N GLY A 230 16.86 -6.76 7.09
CA GLY A 230 16.66 -6.98 8.52
C GLY A 230 16.92 -8.44 8.91
N VAL A 231 16.35 -9.39 8.18
CA VAL A 231 16.62 -10.82 8.39
C VAL A 231 18.12 -11.11 8.29
N ARG A 232 18.80 -10.60 7.26
CA ARG A 232 20.25 -10.74 7.07
C ARG A 232 21.03 -10.19 8.26
N ASN A 233 20.72 -8.98 8.70
CA ASN A 233 21.42 -8.29 9.77
C ASN A 233 21.40 -9.15 11.04
N GLU A 234 20.22 -9.61 11.44
CA GLU A 234 20.07 -10.39 12.68
C GLU A 234 20.70 -11.77 12.56
N VAL A 235 20.60 -12.46 11.40
CA VAL A 235 21.25 -13.75 11.17
C VAL A 235 22.77 -13.62 11.31
N LEU A 236 23.37 -12.57 10.73
CA LEU A 236 24.80 -12.32 10.82
C LEU A 236 25.23 -11.90 12.24
N ALA A 237 24.43 -11.07 12.93
CA ALA A 237 24.69 -10.65 14.31
C ALA A 237 24.73 -11.84 15.29
N LYS A 238 23.97 -12.91 14.99
CA LYS A 238 24.00 -14.17 15.78
C LYS A 238 25.07 -15.16 15.31
N GLY A 239 25.98 -14.76 14.44
CA GLY A 239 27.07 -15.59 13.93
C GLY A 239 26.66 -16.72 12.98
N LEU A 240 25.44 -16.65 12.44
CA LEU A 240 24.96 -17.60 11.44
C LEU A 240 25.37 -17.18 10.02
N ARG A 241 25.35 -18.12 9.08
CA ARG A 241 25.76 -17.87 7.70
C ARG A 241 24.63 -17.23 6.91
N TRP A 242 24.96 -16.17 6.17
CA TRP A 242 24.11 -15.55 5.14
C TRP A 242 24.90 -15.36 3.86
N SER A 243 24.35 -15.74 2.72
CA SER A 243 24.97 -15.62 1.40
C SER A 243 23.95 -15.17 0.37
N SER A 244 24.37 -14.95 -0.87
CA SER A 244 23.45 -14.67 -2.00
C SER A 244 22.38 -15.75 -2.17
N LYS A 245 22.67 -17.01 -1.82
CA LYS A 245 21.72 -18.12 -1.84
C LYS A 245 20.68 -18.06 -0.72
N SER A 246 20.86 -17.19 0.27
CA SER A 246 19.90 -17.01 1.38
C SER A 246 18.66 -16.21 0.96
N VAL A 247 18.76 -15.40 -0.08
CA VAL A 247 17.61 -14.75 -0.73
C VAL A 247 17.22 -15.58 -1.94
N VAL A 248 15.99 -16.04 -1.96
CA VAL A 248 15.43 -16.92 -2.98
C VAL A 248 14.36 -16.16 -3.76
N MET A 249 14.56 -16.03 -5.05
CA MET A 249 13.56 -15.48 -5.97
C MET A 249 12.88 -16.65 -6.69
N ALA A 250 11.67 -17.01 -6.27
CA ALA A 250 10.91 -18.10 -6.86
C ALA A 250 9.40 -17.92 -6.67
N ASP A 251 8.64 -18.53 -7.57
CA ASP A 251 7.21 -18.71 -7.37
C ASP A 251 7.00 -19.82 -6.31
N PRO A 252 6.32 -19.55 -5.20
CA PRO A 252 6.03 -20.57 -4.19
C PRO A 252 5.16 -21.71 -4.72
N ALA A 253 4.46 -21.54 -5.85
CA ALA A 253 3.67 -22.59 -6.49
C ALA A 253 4.51 -23.50 -7.39
N ASP A 254 5.74 -23.13 -7.73
CA ASP A 254 6.65 -24.00 -8.49
C ASP A 254 7.21 -25.12 -7.61
N THR A 255 6.55 -26.27 -7.69
CA THR A 255 6.91 -27.49 -6.93
C THR A 255 8.35 -27.95 -7.21
N SER A 256 8.84 -27.77 -8.45
CA SER A 256 10.20 -28.17 -8.82
C SER A 256 11.26 -27.28 -8.17
N ALA A 257 11.03 -25.95 -8.22
CA ALA A 257 11.90 -24.98 -7.56
C ALA A 257 11.93 -25.20 -6.04
N VAL A 258 10.77 -25.37 -5.40
CA VAL A 258 10.67 -25.62 -3.97
C VAL A 258 11.34 -26.94 -3.58
N ALA A 259 11.14 -28.01 -4.34
CA ALA A 259 11.81 -29.28 -4.10
C ALA A 259 13.35 -29.17 -4.21
N LYS A 260 13.86 -28.40 -5.17
CA LYS A 260 15.30 -28.11 -5.31
C LYS A 260 15.84 -27.32 -4.13
N LEU A 261 15.10 -26.37 -3.63
CA LEU A 261 15.46 -25.59 -2.42
C LEU A 261 15.58 -26.48 -1.20
N MET A 262 14.61 -27.36 -0.97
CA MET A 262 14.61 -28.29 0.18
C MET A 262 15.71 -29.34 0.09
N LYS A 263 16.25 -29.62 -1.11
CA LYS A 263 17.41 -30.50 -1.29
C LYS A 263 18.74 -29.76 -1.25
N SER A 264 18.76 -28.44 -1.08
CA SER A 264 19.99 -27.65 -1.04
C SER A 264 20.80 -27.92 0.22
N SER A 265 22.11 -27.64 0.18
CA SER A 265 23.00 -27.76 1.33
C SER A 265 23.52 -26.37 1.76
N PRO A 266 23.26 -25.94 3.00
CA PRO A 266 22.41 -26.57 4.00
C PRO A 266 20.93 -26.50 3.61
N CYS A 267 20.17 -27.55 3.96
CA CYS A 267 18.72 -27.54 3.84
C CYS A 267 18.14 -26.40 4.70
N PRO A 268 17.23 -25.57 4.15
CA PRO A 268 16.57 -24.54 4.95
C PRO A 268 15.70 -25.17 6.04
N ASP A 269 15.85 -24.70 7.26
CA ASP A 269 15.00 -25.07 8.39
C ASP A 269 13.98 -23.98 8.74
N ALA A 270 14.06 -22.82 8.05
CA ALA A 270 13.06 -21.76 8.11
C ALA A 270 13.03 -20.91 6.84
N PHE A 271 11.82 -20.45 6.51
CA PHE A 271 11.61 -19.42 5.49
C PHE A 271 10.94 -18.19 6.10
N VAL A 272 11.47 -17.02 5.75
CA VAL A 272 10.77 -15.75 5.85
C VAL A 272 10.28 -15.41 4.45
N CYS A 273 8.99 -15.31 4.26
CA CYS A 273 8.37 -14.97 2.99
C CYS A 273 8.09 -13.47 2.90
N GLU A 274 8.14 -12.88 1.70
CA GLU A 274 7.92 -11.45 1.51
C GLU A 274 6.56 -10.96 2.06
N ASN A 275 5.54 -11.84 2.07
CA ASN A 275 4.22 -11.61 2.66
C ASN A 275 3.51 -12.94 2.97
N ASP A 276 2.31 -12.85 3.56
CA ASP A 276 1.53 -14.01 4.01
C ASP A 276 0.96 -14.84 2.84
N VAL A 277 0.67 -14.21 1.71
CA VAL A 277 0.16 -14.92 0.52
C VAL A 277 1.25 -15.85 -0.03
N ILE A 278 2.48 -15.36 -0.11
CA ILE A 278 3.65 -16.16 -0.52
C ILE A 278 3.93 -17.25 0.50
N ALA A 279 3.80 -16.95 1.79
CA ALA A 279 3.97 -17.94 2.86
C ALA A 279 2.93 -19.07 2.76
N ALA A 280 1.67 -18.74 2.55
CA ALA A 280 0.60 -19.73 2.37
C ALA A 280 0.82 -20.59 1.13
N GLY A 281 1.22 -19.96 0.00
CA GLY A 281 1.58 -20.68 -1.22
C GLY A 281 2.73 -21.68 -1.00
N LEU A 282 3.80 -21.24 -0.31
CA LEU A 282 4.92 -22.10 0.03
C LEU A 282 4.50 -23.26 0.94
N MET A 283 3.69 -23.01 1.97
CA MET A 283 3.16 -24.06 2.86
C MET A 283 2.39 -25.12 2.08
N LYS A 284 1.53 -24.72 1.14
CA LYS A 284 0.78 -25.63 0.29
C LYS A 284 1.71 -26.53 -0.54
N THR A 285 2.71 -25.94 -1.16
CA THR A 285 3.68 -26.68 -2.00
C THR A 285 4.56 -27.61 -1.16
N LEU A 286 5.03 -27.17 0.01
CA LEU A 286 5.78 -28.01 0.95
C LEU A 286 4.93 -29.21 1.40
N GLY A 287 3.66 -28.99 1.73
CA GLY A 287 2.73 -30.06 2.08
C GLY A 287 2.57 -31.10 0.97
N SER A 288 2.45 -30.67 -0.30
CA SER A 288 2.39 -31.58 -1.46
C SER A 288 3.69 -32.38 -1.67
N LEU A 289 4.83 -31.86 -1.23
CA LEU A 289 6.13 -32.52 -1.22
C LEU A 289 6.38 -33.41 0.02
N GLY A 290 5.41 -33.49 0.93
CA GLY A 290 5.48 -34.29 2.14
C GLY A 290 6.18 -33.64 3.33
N TYR A 291 6.54 -32.36 3.25
CA TYR A 291 7.09 -31.62 4.38
C TYR A 291 6.01 -31.10 5.30
N LYS A 292 6.26 -31.17 6.60
CA LYS A 292 5.36 -30.70 7.66
C LYS A 292 5.82 -29.35 8.22
N VAL A 293 4.89 -28.39 8.29
CA VAL A 293 5.06 -27.12 8.98
C VAL A 293 4.32 -27.22 10.32
N PRO A 294 4.96 -26.94 11.47
CA PRO A 294 6.33 -26.41 11.67
C PRO A 294 7.41 -27.49 11.85
N ASP A 295 7.09 -28.80 11.83
CA ASP A 295 7.98 -29.87 12.29
C ASP A 295 9.28 -29.96 11.48
N ASP A 296 9.18 -29.98 10.14
CA ASP A 296 10.33 -30.09 9.25
C ASP A 296 10.91 -28.70 8.92
N VAL A 297 10.04 -27.67 8.77
CA VAL A 297 10.43 -26.33 8.37
C VAL A 297 9.50 -25.28 8.99
N LEU A 298 10.09 -24.17 9.46
CA LEU A 298 9.35 -23.03 10.01
C LEU A 298 9.01 -22.04 8.89
N ILE A 299 7.82 -21.46 8.92
CA ILE A 299 7.37 -20.47 7.93
C ILE A 299 6.88 -19.22 8.64
N ALA A 300 7.35 -18.05 8.16
CA ALA A 300 6.87 -16.75 8.63
C ALA A 300 6.61 -15.81 7.44
N GLY A 301 5.66 -14.91 7.61
CA GLY A 301 5.25 -13.93 6.59
C GLY A 301 5.24 -12.50 7.11
N PHE A 302 4.59 -11.62 6.35
CA PHE A 302 4.31 -10.22 6.68
C PHE A 302 2.88 -9.88 6.29
N ASP A 303 2.32 -8.85 6.90
CA ASP A 303 1.08 -8.13 6.65
C ASP A 303 -0.06 -8.50 7.61
N ASP A 304 -0.08 -9.71 8.19
CA ASP A 304 -1.15 -10.24 9.05
C ASP A 304 -2.53 -10.21 8.38
N VAL A 305 -2.55 -10.57 7.08
CA VAL A 305 -3.78 -10.64 6.30
C VAL A 305 -4.56 -11.93 6.60
N ARG A 306 -5.80 -11.99 6.13
CA ARG A 306 -6.75 -13.08 6.46
C ARG A 306 -6.20 -14.48 6.19
N VAL A 307 -5.41 -14.65 5.13
CA VAL A 307 -4.80 -15.95 4.79
C VAL A 307 -3.88 -16.45 5.90
N ALA A 308 -3.18 -15.55 6.62
CA ALA A 308 -2.31 -15.96 7.73
C ALA A 308 -3.10 -16.60 8.87
N GLN A 309 -4.31 -16.14 9.11
CA GLN A 309 -5.19 -16.65 10.18
C GLN A 309 -5.88 -17.95 9.76
N LEU A 310 -6.30 -18.05 8.49
CA LEU A 310 -7.07 -19.19 7.98
C LEU A 310 -6.22 -20.39 7.54
N SER A 311 -4.89 -20.21 7.39
CA SER A 311 -3.96 -21.30 7.10
C SER A 311 -3.92 -22.31 8.25
N SER A 312 -3.62 -23.56 7.92
CA SER A 312 -3.44 -24.61 8.92
C SER A 312 -2.09 -25.32 8.69
N PRO A 313 -1.12 -25.11 9.63
CA PRO A 313 -1.18 -24.21 10.79
C PRO A 313 -1.25 -22.74 10.41
N GLY A 314 -1.80 -21.89 11.30
CA GLY A 314 -1.82 -20.43 11.11
C GLY A 314 -0.39 -19.86 10.96
N ILE A 315 -0.22 -18.84 10.12
CA ILE A 315 1.10 -18.29 9.75
C ILE A 315 1.54 -17.24 10.78
N THR A 316 2.75 -17.43 11.35
CA THR A 316 3.46 -16.39 12.11
C THR A 316 3.83 -15.26 11.18
N THR A 317 3.54 -14.01 11.56
CA THR A 317 3.65 -12.87 10.66
C THR A 317 3.93 -11.57 11.41
N ILE A 318 4.30 -10.54 10.66
CA ILE A 318 4.36 -9.16 11.15
C ILE A 318 3.03 -8.46 10.86
N HIS A 319 2.34 -8.07 11.93
CA HIS A 319 1.16 -7.21 11.83
C HIS A 319 1.59 -5.76 11.55
N GLN A 320 1.04 -5.17 10.48
CA GLN A 320 1.22 -3.76 10.16
C GLN A 320 0.05 -2.94 10.71
N PRO A 321 0.30 -1.79 11.36
CA PRO A 321 -0.75 -0.96 11.97
C PRO A 321 -1.50 -0.14 10.93
N CYS A 322 -2.30 -0.79 10.07
CA CYS A 322 -2.96 -0.19 8.91
C CYS A 322 -3.74 1.10 9.24
N ALA A 323 -4.50 1.11 10.34
CA ALA A 323 -5.22 2.30 10.78
C ALA A 323 -4.27 3.45 11.19
N GLY A 324 -3.14 3.13 11.83
CA GLY A 324 -2.09 4.09 12.17
C GLY A 324 -1.41 4.66 10.93
N ILE A 325 -1.10 3.80 9.94
CA ILE A 325 -0.52 4.19 8.64
C ILE A 325 -1.47 5.16 7.93
N ALA A 326 -2.76 4.82 7.82
CA ALA A 326 -3.77 5.66 7.20
C ALA A 326 -3.88 7.02 7.87
N ARG A 327 -3.92 7.05 9.21
CA ARG A 327 -4.00 8.29 10.00
C ARG A 327 -2.76 9.16 9.76
N ALA A 328 -1.56 8.60 9.91
CA ALA A 328 -0.32 9.34 9.71
C ALA A 328 -0.22 9.92 8.30
N ALA A 329 -0.61 9.14 7.26
CA ALA A 329 -0.60 9.61 5.88
C ALA A 329 -1.63 10.73 5.65
N PHE A 330 -2.84 10.59 6.20
CA PHE A 330 -3.89 11.61 6.11
C PHE A 330 -3.49 12.90 6.81
N ASP A 331 -3.06 12.83 8.07
CA ASP A 331 -2.67 13.99 8.87
C ASP A 331 -1.49 14.73 8.22
N ARG A 332 -0.52 13.98 7.69
CA ARG A 332 0.62 14.55 6.97
C ARG A 332 0.19 15.25 5.69
N LEU A 333 -0.72 14.67 4.92
CA LEU A 333 -1.25 15.29 3.71
C LEU A 333 -2.03 16.57 4.03
N VAL A 334 -2.88 16.57 5.05
CA VAL A 334 -3.64 17.75 5.49
C VAL A 334 -2.70 18.88 5.93
N ALA A 335 -1.66 18.55 6.70
CA ALA A 335 -0.64 19.51 7.09
C ALA A 335 0.03 20.14 5.88
N ARG A 336 0.46 19.32 4.90
CA ARG A 336 1.11 19.80 3.66
C ARG A 336 0.16 20.58 2.73
N MET A 337 -1.12 20.24 2.70
CA MET A 337 -2.14 21.05 1.99
C MET A 337 -2.32 22.43 2.63
N SER A 338 -2.08 22.55 3.93
CA SER A 338 -2.20 23.81 4.66
C SER A 338 -0.93 24.65 4.57
N ASP A 339 0.22 24.00 4.70
CA ASP A 339 1.54 24.63 4.61
C ASP A 339 2.48 23.77 3.76
N ARG A 340 2.89 24.27 2.60
CA ARG A 340 3.78 23.57 1.67
C ARG A 340 5.25 23.68 2.01
N THR A 341 5.59 24.55 2.97
CA THR A 341 6.97 24.81 3.37
C THR A 341 7.48 23.83 4.43
N ILE A 342 6.59 23.04 5.02
CA ILE A 342 6.99 22.05 6.01
C ILE A 342 7.99 21.05 5.41
N MET A 343 9.00 20.68 6.18
CA MET A 343 10.02 19.73 5.74
C MET A 343 9.41 18.35 5.45
N PRO A 344 9.85 17.65 4.39
CA PRO A 344 9.50 16.25 4.19
C PRO A 344 9.86 15.39 5.40
N ALA A 345 9.02 14.41 5.71
CA ALA A 345 9.24 13.51 6.82
C ALA A 345 8.98 12.04 6.43
N HIS A 346 9.85 11.14 6.87
CA HIS A 346 9.64 9.70 6.79
C HIS A 346 9.12 9.20 8.15
N ILE A 347 7.86 8.83 8.20
CA ILE A 347 7.17 8.35 9.41
C ILE A 347 7.14 6.83 9.36
N LEU A 348 7.93 6.20 10.22
CA LEU A 348 7.99 4.75 10.33
C LEU A 348 7.23 4.32 11.60
N LEU A 349 6.14 3.58 11.41
CA LEU A 349 5.31 3.10 12.49
C LEU A 349 5.82 1.75 13.03
N PRO A 350 5.71 1.49 14.33
CA PRO A 350 6.09 0.21 14.90
C PRO A 350 5.14 -0.89 14.41
N SER A 351 5.72 -2.01 14.01
CA SER A 351 5.01 -3.24 13.67
C SER A 351 5.01 -4.21 14.85
N LYS A 352 4.18 -5.26 14.79
CA LYS A 352 4.05 -6.25 15.86
C LYS A 352 4.20 -7.66 15.30
N LEU A 353 5.06 -8.47 15.93
CA LEU A 353 5.13 -9.90 15.67
C LEU A 353 3.89 -10.61 16.22
N VAL A 354 3.22 -11.38 15.37
CA VAL A 354 2.08 -12.24 15.71
C VAL A 354 2.50 -13.69 15.53
N VAL A 355 2.73 -14.38 16.63
CA VAL A 355 3.16 -15.78 16.63
C VAL A 355 1.97 -16.70 16.47
N ARG A 356 2.08 -17.66 15.53
CA ARG A 356 1.08 -18.71 15.24
C ARG A 356 1.75 -20.06 15.03
N GLY A 357 0.94 -21.06 14.68
CA GLY A 357 1.34 -22.45 14.59
C GLY A 357 2.47 -22.76 13.60
N SER A 358 2.65 -21.96 12.54
CA SER A 358 3.69 -22.21 11.52
C SER A 358 5.14 -22.11 12.03
N THR A 359 5.32 -21.59 13.24
CA THR A 359 6.62 -21.51 13.91
C THR A 359 6.58 -22.09 15.32
N ASP A 360 5.49 -22.72 15.73
CA ASP A 360 5.31 -23.28 17.07
C ASP A 360 5.85 -24.73 17.13
N ARG A 361 7.15 -24.86 16.81
CA ARG A 361 7.86 -26.12 17.00
C ARG A 361 8.09 -26.32 18.49
N LEU A 362 7.39 -27.28 19.09
CA LEU A 362 7.73 -27.77 20.42
C LEU A 362 9.20 -28.24 20.38
N ARG A 363 10.03 -27.86 21.37
CA ARG A 363 11.42 -28.32 21.49
C ARG A 363 11.43 -29.83 21.73
N SER A 364 11.12 -30.63 20.72
CA SER A 364 11.49 -32.03 20.74
C SER A 364 12.97 -32.13 20.43
N THR A 365 13.71 -32.70 21.34
CA THR A 365 15.11 -33.10 21.16
C THR A 365 15.30 -33.65 19.74
N ARG A 366 16.12 -32.96 18.93
CA ARG A 366 16.60 -33.48 17.63
C ARG A 366 17.21 -34.84 17.86
N LYS A 367 16.47 -35.92 17.65
CA LYS A 367 17.06 -37.20 17.31
C LYS A 367 17.65 -37.05 15.92
N SER A 368 18.98 -37.21 15.85
CA SER A 368 19.76 -37.14 14.62
C SER A 368 19.10 -37.96 13.51
N THR A 369 18.56 -37.28 12.49
CA THR A 369 18.01 -37.91 11.29
C THR A 369 19.18 -38.24 10.33
N SER A 370 20.10 -39.11 10.79
CA SER A 370 21.15 -39.67 9.95
C SER A 370 20.83 -41.06 9.37
N ILE A 371 19.59 -41.54 9.52
CA ILE A 371 19.22 -42.86 9.01
C ILE A 371 17.85 -42.78 8.31
N ARG A 372 17.79 -42.31 7.08
CA ARG A 372 16.70 -42.61 6.11
C ARG A 372 17.10 -42.51 4.64
N HIS A 373 18.37 -42.87 4.30
CA HIS A 373 18.76 -42.99 2.89
C HIS A 373 19.39 -44.37 2.55
N ALA A 374 19.12 -45.41 3.33
CA ALA A 374 19.74 -46.74 3.10
C ALA A 374 18.74 -47.89 2.89
N SER A 375 17.50 -47.67 2.48
CA SER A 375 16.59 -48.82 2.25
C SER A 375 15.70 -48.72 1.00
N MET A 376 16.31 -48.30 -0.13
CA MET A 376 15.69 -48.48 -1.46
C MET A 376 16.71 -48.88 -2.53
N ARG A 377 17.57 -49.84 -2.17
CA ARG A 377 18.35 -50.61 -3.15
C ARG A 377 18.45 -52.05 -2.63
N SER A 378 17.50 -52.86 -2.95
CA SER A 378 17.67 -54.32 -3.12
C SER A 378 16.30 -55.00 -3.24
N THR A 379 15.73 -55.04 -4.42
CA THR A 379 14.92 -56.15 -4.89
C THR A 379 14.74 -55.98 -6.42
N LYS A 380 15.79 -56.31 -7.17
CA LYS A 380 15.68 -56.82 -8.51
C LYS A 380 16.78 -57.88 -8.63
N GLY A 381 16.35 -59.14 -8.65
CA GLY A 381 17.20 -60.27 -8.94
C GLY A 381 16.67 -61.57 -8.38
N LYS A 382 15.65 -62.13 -9.03
CA LYS A 382 15.54 -63.53 -9.49
C LYS A 382 14.24 -63.70 -10.24
#